data_d4c01f86cceb85050afac92e55329fc5
#
_entry.id   d4c01f86cceb85050afac92e55329fc5
#
_cell.length_a   1.000
_cell.length_b   1.000
_cell.length_c   1.000
_cell.angle_alpha   90.00
_cell.angle_beta   90.00
_cell.angle_gamma   90.00
#
_symmetry.space_group_name_H-M   'P 1'
#
loop_
_entity.id
_entity.type
_entity.pdbx_description
1 polymer ?
#
loop_
_entity_poly.entity_id
_entity_poly.type
_entity_poly.pdbx_seq_one_letter_code
_entity_poly.pdbx_strand_id
1 'polypeptide(L)'
;MSLTVLVQQLAALLKGGRTPARLWDELCLVYGGTGPVDGAASGPRLSPGSAAVLAAARGAAMRGSPVAEAVRFAAASAGHFAGSREPRIWQELAACFDIAEASGCPLADVLTRFAAQLEVEDDAEAARQTALAGPRATVTLLTWLPLLGLGLGFCLGVDPLAMLLGTPIGVAALVAGIVLTVAGRLWSARLVRAAAGASVP
;
A
#
# COMPACT_ATOMS: atom_id res chain seq x y z
N MET A 1 6.78 5.66 -0.60
CA MET A 1 6.34 7.03 -0.28
C MET A 1 4.87 7.16 -0.63
N SER A 2 4.04 7.79 0.19
CA SER A 2 2.62 7.87 -0.09
C SER A 2 2.34 8.90 -1.19
N LEU A 3 1.38 8.63 -2.06
CA LEU A 3 0.85 9.58 -3.03
C LEU A 3 0.29 10.84 -2.35
N THR A 4 -0.05 10.74 -1.07
CA THR A 4 -0.50 11.83 -0.21
C THR A 4 0.46 13.02 -0.26
N VAL A 5 1.78 12.76 -0.12
CA VAL A 5 2.80 13.81 -0.18
C VAL A 5 2.88 14.45 -1.57
N LEU A 6 2.70 13.68 -2.65
CA LEU A 6 2.64 14.22 -4.00
C LEU A 6 1.44 15.16 -4.16
N VAL A 7 0.25 14.77 -3.67
CA VAL A 7 -0.95 15.60 -3.72
C VAL A 7 -0.79 16.87 -2.88
N GLN A 8 -0.18 16.78 -1.70
CA GLN A 8 0.15 17.96 -0.87
C GLN A 8 1.08 18.94 -1.60
N GLN A 9 2.13 18.44 -2.26
CA GLN A 9 3.02 19.28 -3.04
C GLN A 9 2.32 19.91 -4.23
N LEU A 10 1.45 19.16 -4.91
CA LEU A 10 0.65 19.65 -6.01
C LEU A 10 -0.27 20.81 -5.57
N ALA A 11 -0.94 20.65 -4.42
CA ALA A 11 -1.75 21.71 -3.82
C ALA A 11 -0.91 22.94 -3.42
N ALA A 12 0.25 22.73 -2.83
CA ALA A 12 1.16 23.81 -2.40
C ALA A 12 1.72 24.60 -3.59
N LEU A 13 2.12 23.92 -4.67
CA LEU A 13 2.64 24.55 -5.88
C LEU A 13 1.55 25.39 -6.57
N LEU A 14 0.30 24.91 -6.61
CA LEU A 14 -0.84 25.67 -7.13
C LEU A 14 -1.14 26.91 -6.30
N LYS A 15 -1.12 26.78 -4.95
CA LYS A 15 -1.26 27.93 -4.05
C LYS A 15 -0.14 28.96 -4.25
N GLY A 16 1.05 28.51 -4.61
CA GLY A 16 2.19 29.35 -4.98
C GLY A 16 2.06 30.03 -6.35
N GLY A 17 0.92 29.86 -7.05
CA GLY A 17 0.67 30.51 -8.34
C GLY A 17 1.42 29.88 -9.53
N ARG A 18 1.87 28.63 -9.39
CA ARG A 18 2.49 27.90 -10.51
C ARG A 18 1.47 27.56 -11.58
N THR A 19 1.87 27.70 -12.84
CA THR A 19 1.03 27.27 -13.97
C THR A 19 0.95 25.74 -14.02
N PRO A 20 -0.17 25.15 -14.49
CA PRO A 20 -0.32 23.70 -14.58
C PRO A 20 0.82 22.99 -15.32
N ALA A 21 1.31 23.58 -16.41
CA ALA A 21 2.41 22.99 -17.18
C ALA A 21 3.72 22.92 -16.38
N ARG A 22 4.09 24.01 -15.70
CA ARG A 22 5.31 24.04 -14.86
C ARG A 22 5.21 23.13 -13.64
N LEU A 23 4.04 23.03 -13.05
CA LEU A 23 3.78 22.20 -11.90
C LEU A 23 4.06 20.72 -12.19
N TRP A 24 3.55 20.20 -13.29
CA TRP A 24 3.79 18.82 -13.69
C TRP A 24 5.26 18.57 -14.08
N ASP A 25 5.93 19.58 -14.67
CA ASP A 25 7.37 19.53 -14.94
C ASP A 25 8.20 19.41 -13.65
N GLU A 26 7.93 20.27 -12.67
CA GLU A 26 8.63 20.25 -11.37
C GLU A 26 8.41 18.91 -10.64
N LEU A 27 7.20 18.38 -10.65
CA LEU A 27 6.91 17.07 -10.06
C LEU A 27 7.62 15.92 -10.80
N CYS A 28 7.68 15.96 -12.14
CA CYS A 28 8.43 14.97 -12.90
C CYS A 28 9.93 15.04 -12.64
N LEU A 29 10.50 16.21 -12.41
CA LEU A 29 11.92 16.36 -12.03
C LEU A 29 12.21 15.73 -10.67
N VAL A 30 11.30 15.90 -9.70
CA VAL A 30 11.47 15.38 -8.34
C VAL A 30 11.21 13.88 -8.26
N TYR A 31 10.16 13.39 -8.94
CA TYR A 31 9.66 12.03 -8.78
C TYR A 31 9.88 11.13 -9.99
N GLY A 32 10.13 11.69 -11.17
CA GLY A 32 10.24 10.96 -12.44
C GLY A 32 11.63 10.41 -12.75
N GLY A 33 12.58 10.48 -11.83
CA GLY A 33 13.95 10.01 -12.01
C GLY A 33 14.04 8.52 -12.34
N THR A 34 14.09 8.21 -13.64
CA THR A 34 14.42 6.87 -14.19
C THR A 34 15.92 6.65 -14.32
N GLY A 35 16.75 7.39 -13.58
CA GLY A 35 18.18 7.27 -13.63
C GLY A 35 18.68 5.95 -13.02
N PRO A 36 19.79 5.38 -13.57
CA PRO A 36 20.46 4.22 -12.98
C PRO A 36 20.94 4.55 -11.58
N VAL A 37 21.06 3.49 -10.77
CA VAL A 37 21.36 3.50 -9.33
C VAL A 37 22.83 3.93 -9.10
N ASP A 38 23.17 5.17 -9.42
CA ASP A 38 24.43 5.75 -9.01
C ASP A 38 24.20 6.69 -7.84
N GLY A 39 24.49 6.18 -6.71
CA GLY A 39 24.94 6.63 -5.38
C GLY A 39 24.53 7.98 -4.78
N ALA A 40 23.79 8.90 -5.41
CA ALA A 40 23.60 10.25 -4.88
C ALA A 40 22.20 10.87 -4.97
N ALA A 41 21.21 10.21 -5.56
CA ALA A 41 19.84 10.74 -5.65
C ALA A 41 18.86 9.86 -4.90
N SER A 42 18.89 9.91 -3.57
CA SER A 42 17.85 9.32 -2.67
C SER A 42 16.59 10.20 -2.66
N GLY A 43 16.06 10.57 -3.83
CA GLY A 43 14.77 11.21 -3.94
C GLY A 43 13.64 10.21 -3.70
N PRO A 44 12.47 10.68 -3.28
CA PRO A 44 11.30 9.85 -3.08
C PRO A 44 10.87 9.24 -4.43
N ARG A 45 10.91 7.91 -4.53
CA ARG A 45 10.54 7.21 -5.77
C ARG A 45 9.07 6.83 -5.76
N LEU A 46 8.38 7.13 -6.86
CA LEU A 46 7.05 6.62 -7.14
C LEU A 46 7.11 5.18 -7.65
N SER A 47 5.98 4.48 -7.55
CA SER A 47 5.82 3.20 -8.25
C SER A 47 5.93 3.42 -9.77
N PRO A 48 6.36 2.41 -10.55
CA PRO A 48 6.43 2.53 -12.02
C PRO A 48 5.09 2.96 -12.64
N GLY A 49 3.97 2.48 -12.08
CA GLY A 49 2.64 2.88 -12.50
C GLY A 49 2.37 4.36 -12.25
N SER A 50 2.65 4.86 -11.04
CA SER A 50 2.47 6.28 -10.69
C SER A 50 3.40 7.19 -11.47
N ALA A 51 4.62 6.75 -11.77
CA ALA A 51 5.54 7.51 -12.63
C ALA A 51 5.00 7.64 -14.07
N ALA A 52 4.39 6.59 -14.61
CA ALA A 52 3.74 6.63 -15.92
C ALA A 52 2.53 7.59 -15.94
N VAL A 53 1.72 7.58 -14.89
CA VAL A 53 0.59 8.52 -14.75
C VAL A 53 1.09 9.96 -14.67
N LEU A 54 2.15 10.21 -13.89
CA LEU A 54 2.74 11.54 -13.76
C LEU A 54 3.27 12.05 -15.12
N ALA A 55 3.94 11.18 -15.89
CA ALA A 55 4.43 11.51 -17.24
C ALA A 55 3.27 11.81 -18.21
N ALA A 56 2.17 11.06 -18.13
CA ALA A 56 0.98 11.29 -18.93
C ALA A 56 0.31 12.64 -18.59
N ALA A 57 0.19 12.97 -17.31
CA ALA A 57 -0.34 14.25 -16.83
C ALA A 57 0.50 15.43 -17.32
N ARG A 58 1.84 15.33 -17.23
CA ARG A 58 2.78 16.30 -17.78
C ARG A 58 2.56 16.48 -19.28
N GLY A 59 2.52 15.38 -20.04
CA GLY A 59 2.32 15.44 -21.48
C GLY A 59 0.98 16.09 -21.87
N ALA A 60 -0.09 15.87 -21.13
CA ALA A 60 -1.38 16.52 -21.34
C ALA A 60 -1.30 18.03 -21.04
N ALA A 61 -0.72 18.40 -19.90
CA ALA A 61 -0.57 19.80 -19.51
C ALA A 61 0.26 20.61 -20.50
N MET A 62 1.34 20.03 -21.04
CA MET A 62 2.18 20.65 -22.06
C MET A 62 1.43 20.90 -23.39
N ARG A 63 0.49 20.03 -23.74
CA ARG A 63 -0.34 20.18 -24.95
C ARG A 63 -1.60 21.02 -24.75
N GLY A 64 -1.87 21.44 -23.51
CA GLY A 64 -3.14 22.10 -23.18
C GLY A 64 -4.35 21.16 -23.25
N SER A 65 -4.12 19.85 -23.18
CA SER A 65 -5.19 18.84 -23.17
C SER A 65 -5.70 18.60 -21.75
N PRO A 66 -6.95 18.10 -21.57
CA PRO A 66 -7.50 17.79 -20.25
C PRO A 66 -6.61 16.82 -19.47
N VAL A 67 -6.07 17.27 -18.33
CA VAL A 67 -5.17 16.47 -17.50
C VAL A 67 -5.92 15.32 -16.85
N ALA A 68 -7.18 15.53 -16.44
CA ALA A 68 -8.01 14.52 -15.80
C ALA A 68 -8.19 13.26 -16.67
N GLU A 69 -8.43 13.42 -17.96
CA GLU A 69 -8.56 12.29 -18.91
C GLU A 69 -7.25 11.53 -19.04
N ALA A 70 -6.13 12.24 -19.18
CA ALA A 70 -4.81 11.61 -19.32
C ALA A 70 -4.44 10.80 -18.06
N VAL A 71 -4.74 11.34 -16.87
CA VAL A 71 -4.53 10.66 -15.60
C VAL A 71 -5.39 9.40 -15.50
N ARG A 72 -6.69 9.49 -15.81
CA ARG A 72 -7.60 8.33 -15.78
C ARG A 72 -7.17 7.23 -16.73
N PHE A 73 -6.85 7.59 -17.96
CA PHE A 73 -6.40 6.63 -18.97
C PHE A 73 -5.11 5.94 -18.56
N ALA A 74 -4.12 6.69 -18.11
CA ALA A 74 -2.84 6.15 -17.67
C ALA A 74 -3.00 5.26 -16.41
N ALA A 75 -3.81 5.68 -15.44
CA ALA A 75 -4.08 4.90 -14.25
C ALA A 75 -4.80 3.56 -14.54
N ALA A 76 -5.71 3.55 -15.52
CA ALA A 76 -6.40 2.34 -15.96
C ALA A 76 -5.48 1.40 -16.75
N SER A 77 -4.54 1.95 -17.53
CA SER A 77 -3.63 1.19 -18.40
C SER A 77 -2.40 0.63 -17.69
N ALA A 78 -2.00 1.21 -16.55
CA ALA A 78 -0.82 0.82 -15.81
C ALA A 78 -1.06 -0.47 -15.01
N GLY A 79 -0.81 -1.63 -15.63
CA GLY A 79 -0.97 -2.96 -15.00
C GLY A 79 -0.07 -3.26 -13.79
N HIS A 80 0.76 -2.32 -13.36
CA HIS A 80 1.75 -2.47 -12.28
C HIS A 80 1.26 -2.02 -10.89
N PHE A 81 -0.03 -1.84 -10.73
CA PHE A 81 -0.65 -1.44 -9.45
C PHE A 81 -1.23 -2.60 -8.63
N ALA A 82 -0.85 -3.85 -8.89
CA ALA A 82 -1.46 -5.02 -8.28
C ALA A 82 -1.57 -4.90 -6.75
N GLY A 83 -2.79 -4.70 -6.24
CA GLY A 83 -3.10 -4.66 -4.81
C GLY A 83 -2.78 -3.32 -4.09
N SER A 84 -2.37 -2.26 -4.80
CA SER A 84 -2.10 -0.95 -4.20
C SER A 84 -3.34 -0.02 -4.24
N ARG A 85 -3.40 0.96 -3.34
CA ARG A 85 -4.41 2.02 -3.32
C ARG A 85 -4.16 3.11 -4.38
N GLU A 86 -3.02 3.07 -5.04
CA GLU A 86 -2.56 4.13 -5.95
C GLU A 86 -3.53 4.41 -7.11
N PRO A 87 -4.10 3.41 -7.83
CA PRO A 87 -5.02 3.69 -8.92
C PRO A 87 -6.27 4.45 -8.48
N ARG A 88 -6.79 4.13 -7.29
CA ARG A 88 -7.93 4.82 -6.70
C ARG A 88 -7.59 6.30 -6.44
N ILE A 89 -6.43 6.56 -5.82
CA ILE A 89 -5.98 7.93 -5.51
C ILE A 89 -5.81 8.74 -6.80
N TRP A 90 -5.26 8.16 -7.86
CA TRP A 90 -5.14 8.82 -9.15
C TRP A 90 -6.49 9.12 -9.81
N GLN A 91 -7.47 8.24 -9.69
CA GLN A 91 -8.82 8.46 -10.19
C GLN A 91 -9.54 9.56 -9.40
N GLU A 92 -9.41 9.57 -8.08
CA GLU A 92 -9.96 10.61 -7.21
C GLU A 92 -9.29 11.96 -7.48
N LEU A 93 -7.97 11.97 -7.72
CA LEU A 93 -7.26 13.17 -8.14
C LEU A 93 -7.81 13.72 -9.47
N ALA A 94 -8.04 12.87 -10.47
CA ALA A 94 -8.63 13.26 -11.73
C ALA A 94 -10.04 13.83 -11.55
N ALA A 95 -10.85 13.26 -10.66
CA ALA A 95 -12.17 13.80 -10.32
C ALA A 95 -12.10 15.17 -9.65
N CYS A 96 -11.06 15.45 -8.85
CA CYS A 96 -10.83 16.79 -8.29
C CYS A 96 -10.61 17.85 -9.38
N PHE A 97 -9.91 17.52 -10.45
CA PHE A 97 -9.72 18.40 -11.60
C PHE A 97 -11.06 18.69 -12.31
N ASP A 98 -11.86 17.62 -12.57
CA ASP A 98 -13.18 17.80 -13.20
C ASP A 98 -14.12 18.66 -12.36
N ILE A 99 -14.15 18.42 -11.03
CA ILE A 99 -15.00 19.21 -10.12
C ILE A 99 -14.56 20.67 -10.11
N ALA A 100 -13.26 20.95 -10.05
CA ALA A 100 -12.75 22.31 -10.07
C ALA A 100 -13.09 23.02 -11.38
N GLU A 101 -12.97 22.33 -12.52
CA GLU A 101 -13.31 22.87 -13.83
C GLU A 101 -14.81 23.11 -13.98
N ALA A 102 -15.65 22.15 -13.59
CA ALA A 102 -17.10 22.25 -13.69
C ALA A 102 -17.72 23.28 -12.75
N SER A 103 -17.16 23.45 -11.55
CA SER A 103 -17.69 24.38 -10.52
C SER A 103 -17.04 25.76 -10.57
N GLY A 104 -15.91 25.92 -11.28
CA GLY A 104 -15.11 27.15 -11.28
C GLY A 104 -14.41 27.45 -9.95
N CYS A 105 -14.36 26.48 -9.02
CA CYS A 105 -13.67 26.69 -7.75
C CYS A 105 -12.14 26.56 -7.91
N PRO A 106 -11.35 27.22 -7.05
CA PRO A 106 -9.89 27.13 -7.10
C PRO A 106 -9.42 25.69 -6.90
N LEU A 107 -8.76 25.11 -7.91
CA LEU A 107 -8.24 23.74 -7.86
C LEU A 107 -7.32 23.52 -6.64
N ALA A 108 -6.54 24.53 -6.24
CA ALA A 108 -5.68 24.48 -5.08
C ALA A 108 -6.43 24.16 -3.77
N ASP A 109 -7.65 24.69 -3.62
CA ASP A 109 -8.47 24.46 -2.42
C ASP A 109 -9.07 23.05 -2.43
N VAL A 110 -9.53 22.58 -3.58
CA VAL A 110 -10.04 21.21 -3.77
C VAL A 110 -8.93 20.20 -3.42
N LEU A 111 -7.74 20.41 -3.99
CA LEU A 111 -6.60 19.50 -3.72
C LEU A 111 -6.08 19.58 -2.28
N THR A 112 -6.18 20.74 -1.64
CA THR A 112 -5.81 20.85 -0.22
C THR A 112 -6.74 20.00 0.65
N ARG A 113 -8.04 20.03 0.38
CA ARG A 113 -9.02 19.18 1.11
C ARG A 113 -8.82 17.70 0.81
N PHE A 114 -8.56 17.38 -0.45
CA PHE A 114 -8.27 16.00 -0.83
C PHE A 114 -6.99 15.47 -0.17
N ALA A 115 -5.91 16.27 -0.12
CA ALA A 115 -4.68 15.91 0.57
C ALA A 115 -4.91 15.66 2.07
N ALA A 116 -5.70 16.52 2.73
CA ALA A 116 -6.05 16.34 4.14
C ALA A 116 -6.86 15.05 4.38
N GLN A 117 -7.76 14.70 3.46
CA GLN A 117 -8.50 13.44 3.54
C GLN A 117 -7.57 12.22 3.42
N LEU A 118 -6.63 12.24 2.47
CA LEU A 118 -5.65 11.17 2.31
C LEU A 118 -4.76 11.02 3.55
N GLU A 119 -4.39 12.12 4.21
CA GLU A 119 -3.61 12.11 5.44
C GLU A 119 -4.38 11.41 6.58
N VAL A 120 -5.65 11.73 6.75
CA VAL A 120 -6.51 11.06 7.74
C VAL A 120 -6.63 9.55 7.44
N GLU A 121 -6.76 9.16 6.17
CA GLU A 121 -6.79 7.74 5.78
C GLU A 121 -5.46 7.03 6.07
N ASP A 122 -4.32 7.68 5.80
CA ASP A 122 -2.99 7.14 6.07
C ASP A 122 -2.75 6.99 7.58
N ASP A 123 -3.15 7.97 8.39
CA ASP A 123 -3.07 7.93 9.86
C ASP A 123 -3.94 6.83 10.45
N ALA A 124 -5.16 6.66 9.95
CA ALA A 124 -6.05 5.59 10.38
C ALA A 124 -5.46 4.20 10.07
N GLU A 125 -4.83 4.03 8.91
CA GLU A 125 -4.16 2.78 8.55
C GLU A 125 -2.92 2.53 9.42
N ALA A 126 -2.10 3.56 9.69
CA ALA A 126 -0.96 3.47 10.59
C ALA A 126 -1.39 3.10 12.03
N ALA A 127 -2.47 3.70 12.52
CA ALA A 127 -3.04 3.36 13.83
C ALA A 127 -3.52 1.90 13.89
N ARG A 128 -4.19 1.41 12.84
CA ARG A 128 -4.59 -0.01 12.72
C ARG A 128 -3.39 -0.95 12.74
N GLN A 129 -2.33 -0.64 11.99
CA GLN A 129 -1.11 -1.44 11.95
C GLN A 129 -0.43 -1.49 13.31
N THR A 130 -0.36 -0.36 14.01
CA THR A 130 0.20 -0.27 15.36
C THR A 130 -0.62 -1.07 16.37
N ALA A 131 -1.95 -0.96 16.33
CA ALA A 131 -2.83 -1.72 17.22
C ALA A 131 -2.71 -3.24 17.02
N LEU A 132 -2.40 -3.69 15.81
CA LEU A 132 -2.23 -5.11 15.48
C LEU A 132 -0.80 -5.64 15.71
N ALA A 133 0.17 -4.78 15.98
CA ALA A 133 1.57 -5.17 16.16
C ALA A 133 1.78 -6.07 17.39
N GLY A 134 1.17 -5.73 18.53
CA GLY A 134 1.24 -6.51 19.76
C GLY A 134 0.71 -7.94 19.63
N PRO A 135 -0.55 -8.12 19.19
CA PRO A 135 -1.11 -9.46 18.96
C PRO A 135 -0.31 -10.31 17.97
N ARG A 136 0.23 -9.72 16.91
CA ARG A 136 1.05 -10.42 15.91
C ARG A 136 2.35 -10.94 16.49
N ALA A 137 3.03 -10.17 17.32
CA ALA A 137 4.27 -10.61 17.99
C ALA A 137 4.03 -11.84 18.87
N THR A 138 2.97 -11.83 19.66
CA THR A 138 2.59 -12.98 20.52
C THR A 138 2.25 -14.22 19.69
N VAL A 139 1.47 -14.08 18.62
CA VAL A 139 1.15 -15.20 17.72
C VAL A 139 2.40 -15.76 17.07
N THR A 140 3.34 -14.89 16.66
CA THR A 140 4.60 -15.32 16.07
C THR A 140 5.43 -16.13 17.08
N LEU A 141 5.57 -15.63 18.30
CA LEU A 141 6.29 -16.33 19.37
C LEU A 141 5.66 -17.71 19.69
N LEU A 142 4.32 -17.75 19.81
CA LEU A 142 3.61 -19.01 20.04
C LEU A 142 3.75 -20.00 18.86
N THR A 143 3.86 -19.49 17.63
CA THR A 143 4.07 -20.33 16.43
C THR A 143 5.49 -20.94 16.40
N TRP A 144 6.48 -20.22 16.94
CA TRP A 144 7.87 -20.71 17.01
C TRP A 144 8.13 -21.66 18.18
N LEU A 145 7.28 -21.65 19.22
CA LEU A 145 7.46 -22.45 20.44
C LEU A 145 7.54 -23.97 20.16
N PRO A 146 6.68 -24.58 19.31
CA PRO A 146 6.80 -26.00 18.98
C PRO A 146 8.12 -26.33 18.26
N LEU A 147 8.61 -25.46 17.39
CA LEU A 147 9.91 -25.65 16.72
C LEU A 147 11.07 -25.58 17.71
N LEU A 148 11.03 -24.64 18.65
CA LEU A 148 12.02 -24.53 19.72
C LEU A 148 12.00 -25.80 20.62
N GLY A 149 10.81 -26.30 20.97
CA GLY A 149 10.66 -27.54 21.75
C GLY A 149 11.25 -28.75 21.04
N LEU A 150 10.99 -28.91 19.74
CA LEU A 150 11.60 -29.96 18.90
C LEU A 150 13.12 -29.81 18.85
N GLY A 151 13.65 -28.62 18.63
CA GLY A 151 15.09 -28.35 18.58
C GLY A 151 15.79 -28.69 19.90
N LEU A 152 15.17 -28.29 21.02
CA LEU A 152 15.70 -28.59 22.36
C LEU A 152 15.69 -30.10 22.64
N GLY A 153 14.63 -30.81 22.25
CA GLY A 153 14.57 -32.29 22.35
C GLY A 153 15.69 -32.96 21.58
N PHE A 154 15.99 -32.47 20.39
CA PHE A 154 17.11 -32.96 19.56
C PHE A 154 18.47 -32.73 20.23
N CYS A 155 18.68 -31.58 20.84
CA CYS A 155 19.92 -31.25 21.57
C CYS A 155 20.12 -32.12 22.83
N LEU A 156 19.03 -32.57 23.44
CA LEU A 156 19.06 -33.47 24.60
C LEU A 156 19.25 -34.95 24.23
N GLY A 157 19.43 -35.29 22.93
CA GLY A 157 19.66 -36.66 22.46
C GLY A 157 18.39 -37.51 22.41
N VAL A 158 17.23 -36.91 22.53
CA VAL A 158 15.95 -37.58 22.32
C VAL A 158 15.53 -37.33 20.87
N ASP A 159 15.23 -38.42 20.12
CA ASP A 159 14.70 -38.29 18.75
C ASP A 159 13.17 -38.07 18.78
N PRO A 160 12.69 -36.82 18.91
CA PRO A 160 11.25 -36.53 19.00
C PRO A 160 10.52 -36.87 17.70
N LEU A 161 11.23 -36.84 16.56
CA LEU A 161 10.68 -37.24 15.26
C LEU A 161 10.47 -38.74 15.16
N ALA A 162 11.39 -39.53 15.66
CA ALA A 162 11.25 -40.99 15.69
C ALA A 162 10.09 -41.44 16.60
N MET A 163 9.91 -40.76 17.74
CA MET A 163 8.76 -41.02 18.62
C MET A 163 7.42 -40.56 18.02
N LEU A 164 7.40 -39.39 17.34
CA LEU A 164 6.20 -38.85 16.71
C LEU A 164 5.73 -39.67 15.50
N LEU A 165 6.68 -40.18 14.70
CA LEU A 165 6.40 -40.96 13.49
C LEU A 165 6.36 -42.46 13.74
N GLY A 166 7.03 -42.95 14.79
CA GLY A 166 7.13 -44.37 15.13
C GLY A 166 5.96 -44.94 15.95
N THR A 167 5.09 -44.07 16.48
CA THR A 167 3.92 -44.50 17.25
C THR A 167 2.61 -44.06 16.61
N PRO A 168 1.57 -44.90 16.56
CA PRO A 168 0.28 -44.53 15.98
C PRO A 168 -0.36 -43.33 16.69
N ILE A 169 -0.11 -43.17 17.98
CA ILE A 169 -0.58 -42.03 18.78
C ILE A 169 0.17 -40.77 18.41
N GLY A 170 1.48 -40.85 18.14
CA GLY A 170 2.30 -39.71 17.71
C GLY A 170 1.86 -39.17 16.36
N VAL A 171 1.60 -40.06 15.40
CA VAL A 171 1.09 -39.67 14.07
C VAL A 171 -0.30 -39.02 14.18
N ALA A 172 -1.19 -39.57 15.01
CA ALA A 172 -2.51 -38.99 15.24
C ALA A 172 -2.41 -37.59 15.86
N ALA A 173 -1.52 -37.38 16.84
CA ALA A 173 -1.29 -36.09 17.47
C ALA A 173 -0.71 -35.07 16.48
N LEU A 174 0.22 -35.47 15.62
CA LEU A 174 0.81 -34.61 14.60
C LEU A 174 -0.23 -34.16 13.56
N VAL A 175 -1.04 -35.09 13.05
CA VAL A 175 -2.12 -34.78 12.11
C VAL A 175 -3.15 -33.84 12.75
N ALA A 176 -3.57 -34.10 13.98
CA ALA A 176 -4.48 -33.22 14.72
C ALA A 176 -3.90 -31.81 14.90
N GLY A 177 -2.62 -31.69 15.25
CA GLY A 177 -1.93 -30.42 15.40
C GLY A 177 -1.88 -29.60 14.09
N ILE A 178 -1.58 -30.27 12.98
CA ILE A 178 -1.57 -29.63 11.64
C ILE A 178 -2.99 -29.16 11.28
N VAL A 179 -4.00 -30.02 11.44
CA VAL A 179 -5.40 -29.70 11.12
C VAL A 179 -5.89 -28.52 11.97
N LEU A 180 -5.63 -28.52 13.28
CA LEU A 180 -6.00 -27.40 14.15
C LEU A 180 -5.29 -26.10 13.76
N THR A 181 -4.01 -26.16 13.41
CA THR A 181 -3.24 -24.99 13.00
C THR A 181 -3.78 -24.41 11.69
N VAL A 182 -4.07 -25.24 10.70
CA VAL A 182 -4.67 -24.81 9.42
C VAL A 182 -6.07 -24.25 9.65
N ALA A 183 -6.91 -24.92 10.42
CA ALA A 183 -8.26 -24.47 10.75
C ALA A 183 -8.23 -23.11 11.47
N GLY A 184 -7.35 -22.93 12.46
CA GLY A 184 -7.16 -21.68 13.18
C GLY A 184 -6.74 -20.52 12.26
N ARG A 185 -5.78 -20.79 11.35
CA ARG A 185 -5.34 -19.79 10.36
C ARG A 185 -6.43 -19.40 9.37
N LEU A 186 -7.17 -20.37 8.85
CA LEU A 186 -8.30 -20.13 7.94
C LEU A 186 -9.41 -19.34 8.61
N TRP A 187 -9.73 -19.69 9.87
CA TRP A 187 -10.75 -18.99 10.65
C TRP A 187 -10.35 -17.55 10.95
N SER A 188 -9.12 -17.33 11.43
CA SER A 188 -8.58 -15.99 11.66
C SER A 188 -8.57 -15.15 10.39
N ALA A 189 -8.15 -15.73 9.26
CA ALA A 189 -8.15 -15.03 7.97
C ALA A 189 -9.58 -14.69 7.47
N ARG A 190 -10.58 -15.52 7.79
CA ARG A 190 -11.99 -15.22 7.49
C ARG A 190 -12.53 -14.10 8.36
N LEU A 191 -12.25 -14.10 9.66
CA LEU A 191 -12.68 -13.05 10.58
C LEU A 191 -12.08 -11.69 10.21
N VAL A 192 -10.79 -11.65 9.89
CA VAL A 192 -10.12 -10.42 9.45
C VAL A 192 -10.74 -9.90 8.15
N ARG A 193 -11.04 -10.78 7.19
CA ARG A 193 -11.70 -10.39 5.93
C ARG A 193 -13.14 -9.90 6.17
N ALA A 194 -13.89 -10.55 7.03
CA ALA A 194 -15.24 -10.12 7.37
C ALA A 194 -15.25 -8.75 8.07
N ALA A 195 -14.30 -8.51 8.97
CA ALA A 195 -14.14 -7.22 9.62
C ALA A 195 -13.68 -6.11 8.64
N ALA A 196 -12.82 -6.42 7.67
CA ALA A 196 -12.39 -5.48 6.65
C ALA A 196 -13.48 -5.18 5.60
N GLY A 197 -14.37 -6.15 5.30
CA GLY A 197 -15.49 -5.98 4.38
C GLY A 197 -16.70 -5.26 4.97
N ALA A 198 -16.82 -5.19 6.30
CA ALA A 198 -17.93 -4.52 6.99
C ALA A 198 -17.75 -2.99 7.12
N SER A 199 -16.67 -2.42 6.63
CA SER A 199 -16.33 -1.00 6.74
C SER A 199 -16.61 -0.18 5.46
N VAL A 200 -17.50 -0.67 4.57
CA VAL A 200 -17.99 0.11 3.43
C VAL A 200 -19.49 0.29 3.58
N PRO A 201 -19.98 1.44 4.03
CA PRO A 201 -21.31 1.92 3.67
C PRO A 201 -21.26 2.57 2.29
#